data_707685fb5c4a4bb39261297a7de737f1
#
_entry.id   707685fb5c4a4bb39261297a7de737f1
#
_cell.length_a   1.000
_cell.length_b   1.000
_cell.length_c   1.000
_cell.angle_alpha   90.00
_cell.angle_beta   90.00
_cell.angle_gamma   90.00
#
_symmetry.space_group_name_H-M   'P 1'
#
loop_
_entity.id
_entity.type
_entity.pdbx_description
1 polymer ?
#
loop_
_entity_poly.entity_id
_entity_poly.type
_entity_poly.pdbx_seq_one_letter_code
_entity_poly.pdbx_strand_id
1 'polypeptide(L)'
;MANNFDYVGDFCEGFAVVKKDYKYGYINTKGEQAIECKFDDAMGFNEGFAVVLKDGKCGYINTKGEQAIECKFDGAWDFKEGFALMEKDGKCGYINTKGE
;
A
#
# COMPACT_ATOMS: atom_id res chain seq x y z
N MET A 1 -13.15 -2.67 21.73
CA MET A 1 -11.93 -2.70 21.01
C MET A 1 -11.32 -1.32 20.90
N ALA A 2 -10.12 -1.21 21.33
CA ALA A 2 -9.47 0.09 21.30
C ALA A 2 -8.90 0.33 19.92
N ASN A 3 -9.33 1.41 19.31
CA ASN A 3 -8.78 1.83 18.05
C ASN A 3 -7.94 3.07 18.32
N ASN A 4 -6.68 2.83 18.60
CA ASN A 4 -5.78 3.92 18.94
C ASN A 4 -5.11 4.47 17.70
N PHE A 5 -5.86 4.60 16.63
CA PHE A 5 -5.33 5.11 15.38
C PHE A 5 -5.67 6.58 15.22
N ASP A 6 -4.75 7.32 14.64
CA ASP A 6 -4.96 8.73 14.35
C ASP A 6 -5.86 8.92 13.13
N TYR A 7 -5.94 7.90 12.27
CA TYR A 7 -6.75 7.94 11.07
C TYR A 7 -7.15 6.51 10.68
N VAL A 8 -8.37 6.36 10.23
CA VAL A 8 -8.88 5.08 9.70
C VAL A 8 -9.60 5.39 8.40
N GLY A 9 -9.18 4.76 7.32
CA GLY A 9 -9.79 4.97 6.02
C GLY A 9 -10.91 3.99 5.73
N ASP A 10 -11.36 4.00 4.49
CA ASP A 10 -12.42 3.09 4.04
C ASP A 10 -11.84 1.71 3.77
N PHE A 11 -12.68 0.70 3.89
CA PHE A 11 -12.26 -0.66 3.57
C PHE A 11 -12.22 -0.87 2.08
N CYS A 12 -11.14 -1.46 1.60
CA CYS A 12 -10.96 -1.87 0.21
C CYS A 12 -10.41 -3.29 0.22
N GLU A 13 -11.10 -4.21 -0.41
CA GLU A 13 -10.70 -5.63 -0.50
C GLU A 13 -10.39 -6.22 0.88
N GLY A 14 -11.20 -5.83 1.88
CA GLY A 14 -11.08 -6.41 3.21
C GLY A 14 -10.07 -5.72 4.12
N PHE A 15 -9.45 -4.65 3.68
CA PHE A 15 -8.46 -3.92 4.48
C PHE A 15 -8.72 -2.43 4.46
N ALA A 16 -8.44 -1.78 5.57
CA ALA A 16 -8.51 -0.33 5.66
C ALA A 16 -7.17 0.23 6.07
N VAL A 17 -6.77 1.30 5.44
CA VAL A 17 -5.54 2.01 5.79
C VAL A 17 -5.76 2.68 7.15
N VAL A 18 -4.79 2.56 8.04
CA VAL A 18 -4.81 3.24 9.32
C VAL A 18 -3.49 3.96 9.51
N LYS A 19 -3.51 5.01 10.33
CA LYS A 19 -2.32 5.79 10.62
C LYS A 19 -2.14 5.84 12.13
N LYS A 20 -0.91 5.66 12.57
CA LYS A 20 -0.58 5.77 13.98
C LYS A 20 0.87 6.24 14.10
N ASP A 21 1.06 7.29 14.90
CA ASP A 21 2.40 7.84 15.15
C ASP A 21 3.11 8.17 13.85
N TYR A 22 2.37 8.79 12.92
CA TYR A 22 2.88 9.27 11.62
C TYR A 22 3.24 8.17 10.64
N LYS A 23 2.87 6.91 10.93
CA LYS A 23 3.12 5.79 10.03
C LYS A 23 1.81 5.10 9.67
N TYR A 24 1.74 4.54 8.49
CA TYR A 24 0.55 3.91 7.96
C TYR A 24 0.67 2.39 7.97
N GLY A 25 -0.45 1.75 8.22
CA GLY A 25 -0.57 0.30 8.16
C GLY A 25 -2.00 -0.06 7.81
N TYR A 26 -2.41 -1.27 8.11
CA TYR A 26 -3.73 -1.77 7.72
C TYR A 26 -4.38 -2.60 8.82
N ILE A 27 -5.70 -2.50 8.89
CA ILE A 27 -6.51 -3.39 9.75
C ILE A 27 -7.43 -4.20 8.84
N ASN A 28 -7.88 -5.35 9.34
CA ASN A 28 -8.83 -6.18 8.59
C ASN A 28 -10.27 -5.82 9.01
N THR A 29 -11.24 -6.55 8.48
CA THR A 29 -12.66 -6.26 8.75
C THR A 29 -13.07 -6.56 10.18
N LYS A 30 -12.24 -7.28 10.93
CA LYS A 30 -12.48 -7.51 12.34
C LYS A 30 -11.88 -6.43 13.23
N GLY A 31 -11.23 -5.44 12.61
CA GLY A 31 -10.56 -4.38 13.35
C GLY A 31 -9.21 -4.77 13.90
N GLU A 32 -8.68 -5.91 13.47
CA GLU A 32 -7.39 -6.39 13.93
C GLU A 32 -6.28 -5.81 13.08
N GLN A 33 -5.14 -5.55 13.72
CA GLN A 33 -3.97 -5.04 13.02
C GLN A 33 -3.43 -6.14 12.10
N ALA A 34 -3.65 -5.99 10.81
CA ALA A 34 -3.19 -6.97 9.83
C ALA A 34 -1.78 -6.67 9.36
N ILE A 35 -1.46 -5.40 9.18
CA ILE A 35 -0.14 -4.96 8.71
C ILE A 35 0.27 -3.78 9.58
N GLU A 36 1.43 -3.87 10.21
CA GLU A 36 1.83 -2.85 11.18
C GLU A 36 2.08 -1.49 10.53
N CYS A 37 1.96 -0.44 11.33
CA CYS A 37 2.12 0.93 10.87
C CYS A 37 3.60 1.24 10.73
N LYS A 38 4.14 1.05 9.54
CA LYS A 38 5.57 1.25 9.27
C LYS A 38 5.85 1.98 7.96
N PHE A 39 4.82 2.34 7.23
CA PHE A 39 4.99 3.01 5.94
C PHE A 39 4.79 4.51 6.10
N ASP A 40 5.50 5.29 5.29
CA ASP A 40 5.36 6.74 5.32
C ASP A 40 4.04 7.20 4.70
N ASP A 41 3.51 6.39 3.79
CA ASP A 41 2.18 6.60 3.22
C ASP A 41 1.70 5.26 2.70
N ALA A 42 0.40 5.12 2.52
CA ALA A 42 -0.17 3.86 2.05
C ALA A 42 -1.53 4.13 1.44
N MET A 43 -1.88 3.30 0.46
CA MET A 43 -3.17 3.39 -0.22
C MET A 43 -3.93 2.10 -0.06
N GLY A 44 -5.19 2.09 -0.50
CA GLY A 44 -6.03 0.91 -0.38
C GLY A 44 -5.57 -0.23 -1.28
N PHE A 45 -6.03 -1.42 -0.95
CA PHE A 45 -5.71 -2.60 -1.74
C PHE A 45 -6.55 -2.64 -3.02
N ASN A 46 -5.91 -3.00 -4.11
CA ASN A 46 -6.56 -3.21 -5.39
C ASN A 46 -5.90 -4.39 -6.06
N GLU A 47 -6.70 -5.38 -6.46
CA GLU A 47 -6.24 -6.61 -7.11
C GLU A 47 -5.16 -7.30 -6.29
N GLY A 48 -5.30 -7.25 -4.95
CA GLY A 48 -4.37 -7.94 -4.06
C GLY A 48 -3.10 -7.18 -3.73
N PHE A 49 -2.94 -5.96 -4.23
CA PHE A 49 -1.74 -5.16 -4.00
C PHE A 49 -2.10 -3.76 -3.53
N ALA A 50 -1.25 -3.18 -2.70
CA ALA A 50 -1.43 -1.81 -2.24
C ALA A 50 -0.13 -1.05 -2.43
N VAL A 51 -0.26 0.19 -2.89
CA VAL A 51 0.87 1.10 -3.03
C VAL A 51 1.27 1.58 -1.63
N VAL A 52 2.55 1.52 -1.34
CA VAL A 52 3.08 2.06 -0.09
C VAL A 52 4.30 2.92 -0.40
N LEU A 53 4.53 3.91 0.46
CA LEU A 53 5.66 4.81 0.32
C LEU A 53 6.61 4.57 1.49
N LYS A 54 7.89 4.44 1.18
CA LYS A 54 8.88 4.26 2.21
C LYS A 54 10.17 4.92 1.76
N ASP A 55 10.69 5.80 2.62
CA ASP A 55 11.94 6.53 2.35
C ASP A 55 11.90 7.25 1.01
N GLY A 56 10.74 7.83 0.69
CA GLY A 56 10.58 8.65 -0.50
C GLY A 56 10.33 7.88 -1.78
N LYS A 57 10.22 6.56 -1.71
CA LYS A 57 9.98 5.74 -2.90
C LYS A 57 8.74 4.86 -2.71
N CYS A 58 8.05 4.63 -3.82
CA CYS A 58 6.82 3.84 -3.83
C CYS A 58 7.10 2.40 -4.27
N GLY A 59 6.36 1.50 -3.66
CA GLY A 59 6.38 0.10 -4.04
C GLY A 59 5.04 -0.52 -3.72
N TYR A 60 4.96 -1.83 -3.70
CA TYR A 60 3.70 -2.54 -3.48
C TYR A 60 3.86 -3.65 -2.47
N ILE A 61 2.84 -3.82 -1.65
CA ILE A 61 2.77 -4.94 -0.71
C ILE A 61 1.57 -5.81 -1.09
N ASN A 62 1.61 -7.07 -0.67
CA ASN A 62 0.48 -7.96 -0.87
C ASN A 62 -0.40 -7.97 0.39
N THR A 63 -1.45 -8.78 0.39
CA THR A 63 -2.40 -8.81 1.51
C THR A 63 -1.81 -9.41 2.78
N LYS A 64 -0.64 -10.02 2.70
CA LYS A 64 0.07 -10.52 3.88
C LYS A 64 1.02 -9.47 4.45
N GLY A 65 1.11 -8.31 3.80
CA GLY A 65 2.03 -7.28 4.23
C GLY A 65 3.45 -7.47 3.75
N GLU A 66 3.65 -8.46 2.88
CA GLU A 66 4.97 -8.73 2.32
C GLU A 66 5.25 -7.79 1.17
N GLN A 67 6.52 -7.38 1.06
CA GLN A 67 6.94 -6.50 -0.01
C GLN A 67 6.94 -7.29 -1.32
N ALA A 68 5.90 -7.07 -2.14
CA ALA A 68 5.76 -7.77 -3.41
C ALA A 68 6.63 -7.13 -4.48
N ILE A 69 6.69 -5.81 -4.49
CA ILE A 69 7.51 -5.03 -5.43
C ILE A 69 8.20 -3.97 -4.59
N GLU A 70 9.52 -3.93 -4.63
CA GLU A 70 10.26 -3.06 -3.73
C GLU A 70 10.02 -1.59 -3.99
N CYS A 71 10.24 -0.78 -2.96
CA CYS A 71 10.01 0.67 -3.03
C CYS A 71 11.14 1.32 -3.80
N LYS A 72 10.96 1.46 -5.10
CA LYS A 72 11.98 2.00 -5.99
C LYS A 72 11.42 2.98 -7.02
N PHE A 73 10.12 3.22 -6.97
CA PHE A 73 9.47 4.12 -7.94
C PHE A 73 9.27 5.50 -7.34
N ASP A 74 9.35 6.53 -8.18
CA ASP A 74 9.07 7.89 -7.74
C ASP A 74 7.56 8.12 -7.61
N GLY A 75 6.78 7.39 -8.38
CA GLY A 75 5.33 7.41 -8.27
C GLY A 75 4.78 6.06 -8.66
N ALA A 76 3.64 5.70 -8.07
CA ALA A 76 3.00 4.43 -8.36
C ALA A 76 1.50 4.57 -8.17
N TRP A 77 0.75 3.82 -8.94
CA TRP A 77 -0.70 3.85 -8.91
C TRP A 77 -1.24 2.44 -8.74
N ASP A 78 -2.52 2.34 -8.49
CA ASP A 78 -3.17 1.06 -8.20
C ASP A 78 -3.09 0.10 -9.38
N PHE A 79 -3.04 -1.19 -9.06
CA PHE A 79 -3.16 -2.21 -10.09
C PHE A 79 -4.58 -2.24 -10.64
N LYS A 80 -4.68 -2.39 -11.95
CA LYS A 80 -5.95 -2.48 -12.62
C LYS A 80 -5.76 -3.39 -13.83
N GLU A 81 -6.56 -4.46 -13.87
CA GLU A 81 -6.50 -5.45 -14.95
C GLU A 81 -5.09 -6.02 -15.14
N GLY A 82 -4.41 -6.26 -14.02
CA GLY A 82 -3.11 -6.90 -14.05
C GLY A 82 -1.92 -5.99 -14.26
N PHE A 83 -2.15 -4.68 -14.45
CA PHE A 83 -1.07 -3.72 -14.68
C PHE A 83 -1.21 -2.50 -13.80
N ALA A 84 -0.11 -1.87 -13.50
CA ALA A 84 -0.09 -0.63 -12.74
C ALA A 84 0.81 0.39 -13.44
N LEU A 85 0.36 1.64 -13.44
CA LEU A 85 1.15 2.74 -13.95
C LEU A 85 2.19 3.12 -12.91
N MET A 86 3.41 3.38 -13.34
CA MET A 86 4.46 3.83 -12.42
C MET A 86 5.28 4.91 -13.09
N GLU A 87 6.00 5.66 -12.26
CA GLU A 87 6.89 6.70 -12.73
C GLU A 87 8.27 6.48 -12.10
N LYS A 88 9.31 6.56 -12.91
CA LYS A 88 10.67 6.44 -12.42
C LYS A 88 11.59 7.28 -13.28
N ASP A 89 12.40 8.12 -12.61
CA ASP A 89 13.38 8.96 -13.28
C ASP A 89 12.74 9.81 -14.38
N GLY A 90 11.54 10.33 -14.10
CA GLY A 90 10.83 11.21 -15.02
C GLY A 90 10.14 10.50 -16.16
N LYS A 91 10.11 9.18 -16.16
CA LYS A 91 9.46 8.41 -17.22
C LYS A 91 8.37 7.54 -16.63
N CYS A 92 7.27 7.43 -17.38
CA CYS A 92 6.12 6.63 -16.96
C CYS A 92 6.06 5.35 -17.77
N GLY A 93 5.57 4.30 -17.14
CA GLY A 93 5.39 3.02 -17.79
C GLY A 93 4.44 2.15 -17.00
N TYR A 94 4.24 0.93 -17.47
CA TYR A 94 3.39 -0.03 -16.79
C TYR A 94 4.22 -1.20 -16.31
N ILE A 95 3.84 -1.73 -15.15
CA ILE A 95 4.45 -2.94 -14.62
C ILE A 95 3.34 -3.97 -14.43
N ASN A 96 3.72 -5.25 -14.46
CA ASN A 96 2.78 -6.32 -14.16
C ASN A 96 2.91 -6.69 -12.68
N THR A 97 2.18 -7.71 -12.24
CA THR A 97 2.16 -8.09 -10.82
C THR A 97 3.48 -8.65 -10.35
N LYS A 98 4.41 -8.92 -11.26
CA LYS A 98 5.76 -9.36 -10.90
C LYS A 98 6.75 -8.21 -10.85
N GLY A 99 6.29 -6.99 -11.16
CA GLY A 99 7.15 -5.81 -11.14
C GLY A 99 7.98 -5.64 -12.40
N GLU A 100 7.56 -6.26 -13.49
CA GLU A 100 8.29 -6.21 -14.77
C GLU A 100 7.68 -5.25 -15.77
#